data_c2f3ab47d40364e3afcbbd089d9e9b4d
#
_entry.id   c2f3ab47d40364e3afcbbd089d9e9b4d
#
_cell.length_a   1.000
_cell.length_b   1.000
_cell.length_c   1.000
_cell.angle_alpha   90.00
_cell.angle_beta   90.00
_cell.angle_gamma   90.00
#
_symmetry.space_group_name_H-M   'P 1'
#
loop_
_entity.id
_entity.type
_entity.pdbx_description
1 polymer ?
#
loop_
_entity_poly.entity_id
_entity_poly.type
_entity_poly.pdbx_seq_one_letter_code
_entity_poly.pdbx_strand_id
1 'polypeptide(L)'
;MQAILNFIVDILSQPAILVALIAFIGLIVQKKPAATITSGTIKTILGFLILSAGADVVVRSLEPFGKIFQHAFGVQGIVPNNEAIVSLALKDFGTTAALIMVCGMIVNILIARFTNLKYIFLTGHHTFYMAAFLAIILTVSHIKGWLTIVIGALVLGLIMAVLPALLQPTMRKITGNDQVALGHFGSISYFAAGAVGQLFKGKSKSTEEIKFPKGLSFLRESTISISITMALLYFIACLFAGVSYIHESISDSQNFIVFSLIQGVTFAAGVFIILTGVRLILAEIVPAFKGISEKLVPNSKPALDCPIVFPYAQNAVLIGFFVSFITGVIGMFILFLFGGAVILPGVVAHFFLGATAAVFGNARGGIKGAVAGAALNGVLITFLPLLFLPFLGELGGAATTFSDTDFLTVGIVFGNAVKYMGLFGAILFIIIVGATAILLKGRQKPQQ
;
A
#
# COMPACT_ATOMS: atom_id res chain seq x y z
N MET A 1 1.70 8.68 35.42
CA MET A 1 0.81 7.83 34.58
C MET A 1 0.80 8.29 33.14
N GLN A 2 0.58 9.59 32.87
CA GLN A 2 0.57 10.14 31.47
C GLN A 2 1.91 9.90 30.74
N ALA A 3 3.07 10.11 31.38
CA ALA A 3 4.39 9.90 30.77
C ALA A 3 4.62 8.42 30.32
N ILE A 4 4.16 7.46 31.13
CA ILE A 4 4.26 6.03 30.79
C ILE A 4 3.31 5.70 29.62
N LEU A 5 2.10 6.27 29.64
CA LEU A 5 1.14 6.08 28.55
C LEU A 5 1.69 6.66 27.24
N ASN A 6 2.23 7.87 27.27
CA ASN A 6 2.86 8.50 26.12
C ASN A 6 4.05 7.68 25.60
N PHE A 7 4.92 7.19 26.49
CA PHE A 7 6.04 6.32 26.12
C PHE A 7 5.57 5.03 25.43
N ILE A 8 4.51 4.40 25.94
CA ILE A 8 3.93 3.20 25.30
C ILE A 8 3.33 3.55 23.93
N VAL A 9 2.62 4.67 23.83
CA VAL A 9 2.06 5.16 22.57
C VAL A 9 3.18 5.47 21.57
N ASP A 10 4.26 6.14 21.99
CA ASP A 10 5.41 6.45 21.14
C ASP A 10 6.08 5.19 20.60
N ILE A 11 6.29 4.16 21.44
CA ILE A 11 6.83 2.86 21.01
C ILE A 11 5.90 2.20 19.99
N LEU A 12 4.60 2.15 20.29
CA LEU A 12 3.63 1.43 19.46
C LEU A 12 3.23 2.20 18.20
N SER A 13 3.43 3.51 18.17
CA SER A 13 3.25 4.34 16.97
C SER A 13 4.47 4.34 16.04
N GLN A 14 5.62 3.77 16.49
CA GLN A 14 6.78 3.59 15.63
C GLN A 14 6.73 2.22 14.92
N PRO A 15 6.43 2.17 13.62
CA PRO A 15 6.25 0.90 12.90
C PRO A 15 7.49 -0.01 12.98
N ALA A 16 8.69 0.58 12.92
CA ALA A 16 9.95 -0.13 13.03
C ALA A 16 10.07 -0.90 14.36
N ILE A 17 9.70 -0.24 15.48
CA ILE A 17 9.76 -0.84 16.82
C ILE A 17 8.67 -1.91 16.97
N LEU A 18 7.47 -1.64 16.46
CA LEU A 18 6.35 -2.58 16.53
C LEU A 18 6.68 -3.90 15.82
N VAL A 19 7.17 -3.82 14.59
CA VAL A 19 7.56 -4.99 13.79
C VAL A 19 8.73 -5.75 14.47
N ALA A 20 9.69 -5.01 15.04
CA ALA A 20 10.79 -5.59 15.78
C ALA A 20 10.35 -6.26 17.09
N LEU A 21 9.34 -5.74 17.77
CA LEU A 21 8.76 -6.33 18.98
C LEU A 21 8.11 -7.68 18.64
N ILE A 22 7.46 -7.80 17.49
CA ILE A 22 6.92 -9.07 16.99
C ILE A 22 8.04 -10.06 16.72
N ALA A 23 9.12 -9.62 16.04
CA ALA A 23 10.30 -10.44 15.82
C ALA A 23 10.93 -10.90 17.14
N PHE A 24 11.12 -10.00 18.10
CA PHE A 24 11.66 -10.25 19.42
C PHE A 24 10.85 -11.32 20.19
N ILE A 25 9.51 -11.12 20.29
CA ILE A 25 8.61 -12.08 20.93
C ILE A 25 8.68 -13.44 20.25
N GLY A 26 8.66 -13.45 18.92
CA GLY A 26 8.73 -14.68 18.14
C GLY A 26 10.03 -15.45 18.34
N LEU A 27 11.16 -14.78 18.42
CA LEU A 27 12.47 -15.39 18.69
C LEU A 27 12.59 -15.91 20.13
N ILE A 28 12.03 -15.21 21.12
CA ILE A 28 11.93 -15.69 22.50
C ILE A 28 11.06 -16.95 22.58
N VAL A 29 9.89 -16.93 21.96
CA VAL A 29 8.97 -18.09 21.96
C VAL A 29 9.63 -19.32 21.30
N GLN A 30 10.51 -19.10 20.33
CA GLN A 30 11.35 -20.16 19.73
C GLN A 30 12.52 -20.58 20.60
N LYS A 31 12.76 -19.94 21.75
CA LYS A 31 13.91 -20.22 22.64
C LYS A 31 15.26 -20.05 21.93
N LYS A 32 15.37 -19.05 21.04
CA LYS A 32 16.63 -18.75 20.37
C LYS A 32 17.67 -18.18 21.35
N PRO A 33 18.98 -18.36 21.08
CA PRO A 33 20.02 -17.72 21.89
C PRO A 33 19.89 -16.19 21.94
N ALA A 34 20.27 -15.56 23.05
CA ALA A 34 20.17 -14.11 23.24
C ALA A 34 20.83 -13.31 22.11
N ALA A 35 21.98 -13.75 21.60
CA ALA A 35 22.64 -13.10 20.48
C ALA A 35 21.79 -13.10 19.20
N THR A 36 21.07 -14.20 18.90
CA THR A 36 20.15 -14.32 17.77
C THR A 36 18.93 -13.42 17.96
N ILE A 37 18.37 -13.37 19.19
CA ILE A 37 17.23 -12.51 19.52
C ILE A 37 17.61 -11.04 19.33
N THR A 38 18.72 -10.61 19.92
CA THR A 38 19.20 -9.22 19.78
C THR A 38 19.50 -8.85 18.32
N SER A 39 20.24 -9.71 17.62
CA SER A 39 20.59 -9.46 16.20
C SER A 39 19.33 -9.39 15.31
N GLY A 40 18.42 -10.34 15.44
CA GLY A 40 17.19 -10.38 14.64
C GLY A 40 16.28 -9.19 14.90
N THR A 41 16.13 -8.79 16.17
CA THR A 41 15.37 -7.60 16.55
C THR A 41 15.95 -6.33 15.94
N ILE A 42 17.27 -6.14 16.06
CA ILE A 42 17.95 -4.95 15.50
C ILE A 42 17.88 -4.95 13.97
N LYS A 43 18.09 -6.10 13.31
CA LYS A 43 17.97 -6.21 11.86
C LYS A 43 16.56 -5.91 11.36
N THR A 44 15.53 -6.26 12.13
CA THR A 44 14.14 -5.92 11.78
C THR A 44 13.92 -4.41 11.84
N ILE A 45 14.42 -3.72 12.88
CA ILE A 45 14.39 -2.25 12.96
C ILE A 45 15.13 -1.64 11.77
N LEU A 46 16.37 -2.09 11.51
CA LEU A 46 17.19 -1.60 10.41
C LEU A 46 16.50 -1.83 9.05
N GLY A 47 15.92 -3.01 8.82
CA GLY A 47 15.18 -3.32 7.61
C GLY A 47 14.01 -2.37 7.38
N PHE A 48 13.28 -2.04 8.45
CA PHE A 48 12.17 -1.09 8.37
C PHE A 48 12.66 0.35 8.11
N LEU A 49 13.72 0.78 8.79
CA LEU A 49 14.31 2.11 8.58
C LEU A 49 14.88 2.24 7.16
N ILE A 50 15.53 1.20 6.63
CA ILE A 50 16.03 1.15 5.26
C ILE A 50 14.84 1.25 4.28
N LEU A 51 13.75 0.49 4.52
CA LEU A 51 12.54 0.57 3.70
C LEU A 51 11.97 2.00 3.69
N SER A 52 11.84 2.63 4.86
CA SER A 52 11.33 4.00 4.99
C SER A 52 12.26 5.01 4.31
N ALA A 53 13.57 4.88 4.48
CA ALA A 53 14.54 5.74 3.79
C ALA A 53 14.44 5.61 2.26
N GLY A 54 14.24 4.38 1.75
CA GLY A 54 13.99 4.16 0.33
C GLY A 54 12.69 4.81 -0.16
N ALA A 55 11.63 4.76 0.64
CA ALA A 55 10.37 5.44 0.35
C ALA A 55 10.56 6.97 0.29
N ASP A 56 11.31 7.56 1.24
CA ASP A 56 11.64 8.98 1.23
C ASP A 56 12.45 9.39 -0.03
N VAL A 57 13.40 8.57 -0.47
CA VAL A 57 14.15 8.81 -1.71
C VAL A 57 13.20 8.81 -2.92
N VAL A 58 12.28 7.85 -2.97
CA VAL A 58 11.25 7.78 -4.04
C VAL A 58 10.38 9.03 -4.02
N VAL A 59 9.83 9.42 -2.87
CA VAL A 59 8.98 10.61 -2.74
C VAL A 59 9.72 11.87 -3.20
N ARG A 60 10.93 12.10 -2.70
CA ARG A 60 11.75 13.27 -3.09
C ARG A 60 12.08 13.31 -4.57
N SER A 61 12.30 12.14 -5.19
CA SER A 61 12.54 12.09 -6.64
C SER A 61 11.27 12.32 -7.47
N LEU A 62 10.07 12.18 -6.89
CA LEU A 62 8.79 12.36 -7.57
C LEU A 62 8.16 13.74 -7.38
N GLU A 63 8.54 14.46 -6.32
CA GLU A 63 8.03 15.80 -6.06
C GLU A 63 8.29 16.78 -7.23
N PRO A 64 9.51 16.85 -7.81
CA PRO A 64 9.76 17.66 -9.00
C PRO A 64 8.89 17.23 -10.19
N PHE A 65 8.67 15.92 -10.38
CA PHE A 65 7.84 15.42 -11.47
C PHE A 65 6.41 15.96 -11.40
N GLY A 66 5.81 15.99 -10.21
CA GLY A 66 4.47 16.59 -10.00
C GLY A 66 4.43 18.07 -10.38
N LYS A 67 5.44 18.85 -9.99
CA LYS A 67 5.56 20.28 -10.31
C LYS A 67 5.72 20.51 -11.83
N ILE A 68 6.58 19.72 -12.48
CA ILE A 68 6.80 19.77 -13.93
C ILE A 68 5.51 19.45 -14.66
N PHE A 69 4.82 18.39 -14.24
CA PHE A 69 3.57 17.94 -14.85
C PHE A 69 2.47 19.01 -14.75
N GLN A 70 2.33 19.60 -13.55
CA GLN A 70 1.37 20.68 -13.32
C GLN A 70 1.65 21.88 -14.21
N HIS A 71 2.92 22.27 -14.36
CA HIS A 71 3.30 23.39 -15.22
C HIS A 71 3.07 23.06 -16.70
N ALA A 72 3.44 21.86 -17.16
CA ALA A 72 3.33 21.44 -18.55
C ALA A 72 1.89 21.44 -19.07
N PHE A 73 0.94 21.07 -18.20
CA PHE A 73 -0.45 20.85 -18.60
C PHE A 73 -1.43 21.87 -18.03
N GLY A 74 -0.97 22.85 -17.24
CA GLY A 74 -1.82 23.91 -16.65
C GLY A 74 -2.86 23.38 -15.66
N VAL A 75 -2.69 22.17 -15.14
CA VAL A 75 -3.67 21.48 -14.30
C VAL A 75 -3.33 21.68 -12.84
N GLN A 76 -4.20 22.37 -12.10
CA GLN A 76 -4.20 22.36 -10.64
C GLN A 76 -5.12 21.24 -10.17
N GLY A 77 -4.64 20.42 -9.25
CA GLY A 77 -5.41 19.26 -8.83
C GLY A 77 -5.01 18.70 -7.48
N ILE A 78 -5.67 17.63 -7.13
CA ILE A 78 -5.46 16.93 -5.89
C ILE A 78 -4.44 15.81 -6.12
N VAL A 79 -3.39 15.77 -5.31
CA VAL A 79 -2.33 14.75 -5.37
C VAL A 79 -2.64 13.66 -4.36
N PRO A 80 -3.03 12.44 -4.77
CA PRO A 80 -3.18 11.33 -3.84
C PRO A 80 -1.83 10.94 -3.24
N ASN A 81 -1.68 11.11 -1.92
CA ASN A 81 -0.48 10.74 -1.18
C ASN A 81 -0.84 10.44 0.29
N ASN A 82 -0.71 9.17 0.67
CA ASN A 82 -1.08 8.71 2.02
C ASN A 82 -0.25 9.38 3.11
N GLU A 83 1.05 9.57 2.89
CA GLU A 83 1.96 10.18 3.86
C GLU A 83 1.59 11.63 4.14
N ALA A 84 1.27 12.39 3.08
CA ALA A 84 0.91 13.79 3.20
C ALA A 84 -0.40 13.97 3.95
N ILE A 85 -1.47 13.27 3.55
CA ILE A 85 -2.80 13.43 4.19
C ILE A 85 -2.77 12.95 5.64
N VAL A 86 -2.06 11.85 5.94
CA VAL A 86 -1.92 11.34 7.30
C VAL A 86 -1.12 12.31 8.16
N SER A 87 -0.02 12.89 7.66
CA SER A 87 0.78 13.84 8.42
C SER A 87 -0.03 15.09 8.83
N LEU A 88 -0.92 15.54 7.96
CA LEU A 88 -1.87 16.62 8.29
C LEU A 88 -2.87 16.17 9.35
N ALA A 89 -3.44 14.98 9.19
CA ALA A 89 -4.43 14.43 10.13
C ALA A 89 -3.85 14.19 11.54
N LEU A 90 -2.58 13.84 11.64
CA LEU A 90 -1.95 13.56 12.93
C LEU A 90 -1.85 14.78 13.86
N LYS A 91 -1.92 16.00 13.32
CA LYS A 91 -1.96 17.21 14.15
C LYS A 91 -3.15 17.21 15.09
N ASP A 92 -4.32 16.76 14.62
CA ASP A 92 -5.56 16.78 15.38
C ASP A 92 -5.98 15.40 15.90
N PHE A 93 -5.61 14.33 15.18
CA PHE A 93 -6.09 12.96 15.42
C PHE A 93 -5.00 11.99 15.88
N GLY A 94 -3.76 12.44 16.12
CA GLY A 94 -2.61 11.57 16.36
C GLY A 94 -2.80 10.59 17.52
N THR A 95 -3.26 11.06 18.68
CA THR A 95 -3.53 10.19 19.84
C THR A 95 -4.65 9.18 19.57
N THR A 96 -5.73 9.63 18.94
CA THR A 96 -6.85 8.75 18.59
C THR A 96 -6.42 7.67 17.58
N ALA A 97 -5.64 8.05 16.57
CA ALA A 97 -5.09 7.14 15.57
C ALA A 97 -4.18 6.09 16.22
N ALA A 98 -3.28 6.48 17.10
CA ALA A 98 -2.40 5.56 17.81
C ALA A 98 -3.17 4.55 18.68
N LEU A 99 -4.20 5.00 19.38
CA LEU A 99 -5.06 4.12 20.20
C LEU A 99 -5.87 3.16 19.32
N ILE A 100 -6.45 3.64 18.22
CA ILE A 100 -7.15 2.78 17.24
C ILE A 100 -6.18 1.73 16.69
N MET A 101 -4.95 2.11 16.34
CA MET A 101 -3.93 1.19 15.83
C MET A 101 -3.65 0.06 16.82
N VAL A 102 -3.31 0.41 18.06
CA VAL A 102 -2.97 -0.58 19.11
C VAL A 102 -4.14 -1.52 19.38
N CYS A 103 -5.31 -0.97 19.64
CA CYS A 103 -6.51 -1.77 19.90
C CYS A 103 -6.92 -2.60 18.68
N GLY A 104 -6.81 -2.06 17.45
CA GLY A 104 -7.10 -2.76 16.22
C GLY A 104 -6.16 -3.94 15.96
N MET A 105 -4.87 -3.79 16.30
CA MET A 105 -3.91 -4.89 16.23
C MET A 105 -4.25 -6.00 17.23
N ILE A 106 -4.67 -5.66 18.45
CA ILE A 106 -5.16 -6.63 19.42
C ILE A 106 -6.39 -7.36 18.87
N VAL A 107 -7.35 -6.64 18.31
CA VAL A 107 -8.54 -7.23 17.66
C VAL A 107 -8.13 -8.16 16.52
N ASN A 108 -7.18 -7.79 15.67
CA ASN A 108 -6.67 -8.66 14.60
C ASN A 108 -6.07 -9.96 15.14
N ILE A 109 -5.27 -9.90 16.21
CA ILE A 109 -4.70 -11.08 16.88
C ILE A 109 -5.81 -11.96 17.47
N LEU A 110 -6.82 -11.36 18.11
CA LEU A 110 -7.97 -12.11 18.67
C LEU A 110 -8.77 -12.81 17.56
N ILE A 111 -9.03 -12.11 16.44
CA ILE A 111 -9.68 -12.73 15.27
C ILE A 111 -8.82 -13.89 14.75
N ALA A 112 -7.52 -13.69 14.58
CA ALA A 112 -6.62 -14.74 14.11
C ALA A 112 -6.57 -15.92 15.10
N ARG A 113 -6.68 -15.69 16.41
CA ARG A 113 -6.68 -16.74 17.44
C ARG A 113 -7.96 -17.56 17.44
N PHE A 114 -9.12 -16.90 17.39
CA PHE A 114 -10.42 -17.54 17.66
C PHE A 114 -11.23 -17.86 16.42
N THR A 115 -10.76 -17.45 15.22
CA THR A 115 -11.44 -17.74 13.96
C THR A 115 -10.54 -18.55 13.02
N ASN A 116 -11.06 -18.86 11.82
CA ASN A 116 -10.26 -19.47 10.74
C ASN A 116 -9.55 -18.42 9.86
N LEU A 117 -9.71 -17.13 10.15
CA LEU A 117 -8.98 -16.06 9.48
C LEU A 117 -7.60 -15.89 10.15
N LYS A 118 -6.71 -16.81 9.86
CA LYS A 118 -5.38 -16.92 10.49
C LYS A 118 -4.37 -15.92 9.95
N TYR A 119 -4.76 -14.65 9.75
CA TYR A 119 -3.92 -13.60 9.16
C TYR A 119 -3.56 -12.57 10.22
N ILE A 120 -2.26 -12.27 10.37
CA ILE A 120 -1.76 -11.19 11.21
C ILE A 120 -1.14 -10.14 10.31
N PHE A 121 -1.73 -8.95 10.33
CA PHE A 121 -1.32 -7.84 9.49
C PHE A 121 -0.06 -7.18 10.06
N LEU A 122 1.02 -7.14 9.27
CA LEU A 122 2.34 -6.69 9.75
C LEU A 122 2.85 -5.43 9.03
N THR A 123 2.09 -4.88 8.09
CA THR A 123 2.44 -3.63 7.42
C THR A 123 2.09 -2.44 8.32
N GLY A 124 3.00 -2.10 9.23
CA GLY A 124 2.76 -1.17 10.33
C GLY A 124 2.35 0.23 9.88
N HIS A 125 3.00 0.80 8.85
CA HIS A 125 2.65 2.12 8.33
C HIS A 125 1.23 2.14 7.74
N HIS A 126 0.82 1.13 6.99
CA HIS A 126 -0.55 1.02 6.51
C HIS A 126 -1.55 0.89 7.66
N THR A 127 -1.23 0.08 8.68
CA THR A 127 -2.08 -0.03 9.87
C THR A 127 -2.28 1.32 10.55
N PHE A 128 -1.21 2.12 10.67
CA PHE A 128 -1.28 3.46 11.25
C PHE A 128 -2.07 4.43 10.37
N TYR A 129 -1.86 4.40 9.05
CA TYR A 129 -2.61 5.23 8.11
C TYR A 129 -4.11 4.92 8.13
N MET A 130 -4.48 3.64 8.19
CA MET A 130 -5.89 3.25 8.31
C MET A 130 -6.48 3.65 9.67
N ALA A 131 -5.70 3.60 10.75
CA ALA A 131 -6.14 4.09 12.04
C ALA A 131 -6.39 5.61 12.05
N ALA A 132 -5.50 6.40 11.44
CA ALA A 132 -5.69 7.84 11.25
C ALA A 132 -6.91 8.14 10.37
N PHE A 133 -7.06 7.43 9.28
CA PHE A 133 -8.21 7.49 8.39
C PHE A 133 -9.54 7.23 9.13
N LEU A 134 -9.62 6.17 9.94
CA LEU A 134 -10.82 5.86 10.72
C LEU A 134 -11.08 6.92 11.79
N ALA A 135 -10.05 7.50 12.40
CA ALA A 135 -10.19 8.61 13.34
C ALA A 135 -10.82 9.83 12.67
N ILE A 136 -10.39 10.18 11.44
CA ILE A 136 -10.98 11.28 10.65
C ILE A 136 -12.47 11.02 10.40
N ILE A 137 -12.79 9.89 9.76
CA ILE A 137 -14.17 9.58 9.34
C ILE A 137 -15.13 9.56 10.52
N LEU A 138 -14.76 8.89 11.60
CA LEU A 138 -15.61 8.78 12.78
C LEU A 138 -15.84 10.15 13.44
N THR A 139 -14.79 10.97 13.53
CA THR A 139 -14.90 12.30 14.14
C THR A 139 -15.69 13.27 13.26
N VAL A 140 -15.47 13.28 11.94
CA VAL A 140 -16.25 14.06 10.96
C VAL A 140 -17.72 13.65 10.99
N SER A 141 -18.00 12.38 11.26
CA SER A 141 -19.36 11.85 11.43
C SER A 141 -19.92 12.01 12.85
N HIS A 142 -19.32 12.87 13.67
CA HIS A 142 -19.76 13.19 15.04
C HIS A 142 -19.71 12.03 16.05
N ILE A 143 -19.02 10.94 15.78
CA ILE A 143 -18.70 9.91 16.76
C ILE A 143 -17.45 10.34 17.51
N LYS A 144 -17.56 10.54 18.85
CA LYS A 144 -16.50 11.15 19.68
C LYS A 144 -16.12 10.26 20.87
N GLY A 145 -14.96 10.57 21.44
CA GLY A 145 -14.46 9.96 22.66
C GLY A 145 -14.09 8.48 22.49
N TRP A 146 -14.36 7.68 23.53
CA TRP A 146 -13.98 6.26 23.55
C TRP A 146 -14.68 5.41 22.46
N LEU A 147 -15.85 5.82 22.00
CA LEU A 147 -16.57 5.15 20.91
C LEU A 147 -15.79 5.20 19.61
N THR A 148 -15.12 6.32 19.30
CA THR A 148 -14.23 6.42 18.12
C THR A 148 -13.14 5.37 18.17
N ILE A 149 -12.52 5.16 19.34
CA ILE A 149 -11.44 4.20 19.54
C ILE A 149 -11.96 2.77 19.38
N VAL A 150 -13.07 2.44 20.03
CA VAL A 150 -13.63 1.07 20.01
C VAL A 150 -14.10 0.70 18.60
N ILE A 151 -14.89 1.56 17.95
CA ILE A 151 -15.41 1.31 16.61
C ILE A 151 -14.25 1.25 15.61
N GLY A 152 -13.34 2.22 15.67
CA GLY A 152 -12.16 2.26 14.81
C GLY A 152 -11.30 1.01 14.96
N ALA A 153 -11.06 0.55 16.19
CA ALA A 153 -10.30 -0.67 16.46
C ALA A 153 -10.99 -1.94 15.94
N LEU A 154 -12.30 -2.05 16.10
CA LEU A 154 -13.06 -3.20 15.60
C LEU A 154 -13.05 -3.23 14.06
N VAL A 155 -13.29 -2.09 13.40
CA VAL A 155 -13.23 -2.00 11.94
C VAL A 155 -11.82 -2.32 11.44
N LEU A 156 -10.79 -1.69 12.01
CA LEU A 156 -9.40 -1.93 11.65
C LEU A 156 -9.02 -3.40 11.80
N GLY A 157 -9.28 -4.01 12.95
CA GLY A 157 -8.95 -5.41 13.21
C GLY A 157 -9.65 -6.38 12.26
N LEU A 158 -10.92 -6.12 11.91
CA LEU A 158 -11.67 -6.92 10.96
C LEU A 158 -11.12 -6.82 9.54
N ILE A 159 -10.89 -5.61 9.03
CA ILE A 159 -10.37 -5.44 7.67
C ILE A 159 -8.95 -6.01 7.53
N MET A 160 -8.10 -5.90 8.56
CA MET A 160 -6.78 -6.51 8.61
C MET A 160 -6.82 -8.05 8.56
N ALA A 161 -7.92 -8.69 8.93
CA ALA A 161 -8.08 -10.13 8.81
C ALA A 161 -8.77 -10.54 7.49
N VAL A 162 -9.78 -9.77 7.06
CA VAL A 162 -10.62 -10.09 5.89
C VAL A 162 -9.90 -9.84 4.57
N LEU A 163 -9.19 -8.71 4.44
CA LEU A 163 -8.53 -8.34 3.18
C LEU A 163 -7.42 -9.33 2.79
N PRO A 164 -6.50 -9.73 3.66
CA PRO A 164 -5.54 -10.80 3.35
C PRO A 164 -6.22 -12.13 3.00
N ALA A 165 -7.32 -12.47 3.69
CA ALA A 165 -8.08 -13.68 3.40
C ALA A 165 -8.68 -13.69 1.99
N LEU A 166 -9.17 -12.53 1.54
CA LEU A 166 -9.70 -12.33 0.19
C LEU A 166 -8.64 -12.58 -0.88
N LEU A 167 -7.41 -12.17 -0.63
CA LEU A 167 -6.29 -12.26 -1.56
C LEU A 167 -5.61 -13.64 -1.57
N GLN A 168 -5.70 -14.41 -0.48
CA GLN A 168 -4.93 -15.62 -0.28
C GLN A 168 -5.03 -16.66 -1.40
N PRO A 169 -6.20 -16.90 -2.05
CA PRO A 169 -6.27 -17.84 -3.17
C PRO A 169 -5.39 -17.45 -4.36
N THR A 170 -5.14 -16.15 -4.57
CA THR A 170 -4.23 -15.66 -5.61
C THR A 170 -2.79 -15.61 -5.11
N MET A 171 -2.56 -15.25 -3.85
CA MET A 171 -1.25 -15.31 -3.21
C MET A 171 -0.61 -16.69 -3.32
N ARG A 172 -1.37 -17.76 -3.05
CA ARG A 172 -0.89 -19.14 -3.24
C ARG A 172 -0.41 -19.44 -4.64
N LYS A 173 -1.06 -18.87 -5.67
CA LYS A 173 -0.65 -19.03 -7.07
C LYS A 173 0.62 -18.25 -7.39
N ILE A 174 0.79 -17.07 -6.78
CA ILE A 174 1.96 -16.22 -6.98
C ILE A 174 3.19 -16.84 -6.31
N THR A 175 3.04 -17.23 -5.04
CA THR A 175 4.17 -17.68 -4.20
C THR A 175 4.47 -19.18 -4.31
N GLY A 176 3.53 -19.96 -4.86
CA GLY A 176 3.61 -21.41 -4.89
C GLY A 176 3.44 -22.10 -3.53
N ASN A 177 3.10 -21.34 -2.47
CA ASN A 177 2.92 -21.86 -1.12
C ASN A 177 1.86 -21.08 -0.33
N ASP A 178 1.63 -21.45 0.93
CA ASP A 178 0.63 -20.85 1.80
C ASP A 178 1.24 -20.23 3.08
N GLN A 179 2.52 -19.84 3.02
CA GLN A 179 3.28 -19.38 4.20
C GLN A 179 3.10 -17.89 4.49
N VAL A 180 2.80 -17.08 3.46
CA VAL A 180 2.65 -15.64 3.56
C VAL A 180 1.34 -15.18 2.94
N ALA A 181 0.83 -14.07 3.42
CA ALA A 181 -0.31 -13.36 2.87
C ALA A 181 0.08 -11.92 2.48
N LEU A 182 -0.77 -11.24 1.73
CA LEU A 182 -0.60 -9.82 1.43
C LEU A 182 -1.37 -8.98 2.43
N GLY A 183 -0.68 -8.04 3.07
CA GLY A 183 -1.21 -7.08 4.03
C GLY A 183 -0.94 -5.66 3.54
N HIS A 184 -1.77 -5.16 2.62
CA HIS A 184 -1.67 -3.83 2.06
C HIS A 184 -3.08 -3.31 1.77
N PHE A 185 -3.33 -2.00 1.94
CA PHE A 185 -4.66 -1.42 1.72
C PHE A 185 -4.96 -1.03 0.26
N GLY A 186 -4.37 -1.76 -0.68
CA GLY A 186 -4.76 -1.85 -2.08
C GLY A 186 -5.49 -3.16 -2.44
N SER A 187 -5.92 -3.92 -1.43
CA SER A 187 -6.40 -5.31 -1.57
C SER A 187 -7.60 -5.45 -2.50
N ILE A 188 -8.53 -4.51 -2.47
CA ILE A 188 -9.72 -4.53 -3.35
C ILE A 188 -9.31 -4.41 -4.81
N SER A 189 -8.36 -3.53 -5.14
CA SER A 189 -7.81 -3.43 -6.48
C SER A 189 -7.11 -4.72 -6.92
N TYR A 190 -6.32 -5.34 -6.04
CA TYR A 190 -5.61 -6.58 -6.35
C TYR A 190 -6.57 -7.75 -6.56
N PHE A 191 -7.61 -7.83 -5.73
CA PHE A 191 -8.69 -8.81 -5.91
C PHE A 191 -9.39 -8.61 -7.25
N ALA A 192 -9.78 -7.37 -7.57
CA ALA A 192 -10.42 -7.03 -8.82
C ALA A 192 -9.52 -7.33 -10.04
N ALA A 193 -8.23 -7.00 -9.94
CA ALA A 193 -7.24 -7.33 -10.97
C ALA A 193 -7.11 -8.84 -11.21
N GLY A 194 -7.08 -9.63 -10.13
CA GLY A 194 -7.10 -11.09 -10.21
C GLY A 194 -8.40 -11.63 -10.83
N ALA A 195 -9.54 -11.03 -10.49
CA ALA A 195 -10.85 -11.41 -11.04
C ALA A 195 -10.94 -11.12 -12.55
N VAL A 196 -10.52 -9.91 -12.97
CA VAL A 196 -10.45 -9.54 -14.39
C VAL A 196 -9.42 -10.42 -15.12
N GLY A 197 -8.27 -10.70 -14.49
CA GLY A 197 -7.28 -11.63 -15.04
C GLY A 197 -7.87 -13.01 -15.34
N GLN A 198 -8.79 -13.50 -14.51
CA GLN A 198 -9.44 -14.80 -14.73
C GLN A 198 -10.20 -14.90 -16.04
N LEU A 199 -10.69 -13.78 -16.59
CA LEU A 199 -11.36 -13.73 -17.91
C LEU A 199 -10.40 -14.10 -19.07
N PHE A 200 -9.11 -13.94 -18.84
CA PHE A 200 -8.05 -14.24 -19.81
C PHE A 200 -7.30 -15.55 -19.50
N LYS A 201 -7.80 -16.38 -18.56
CA LYS A 201 -7.20 -17.66 -18.21
C LYS A 201 -7.03 -18.54 -19.45
N GLY A 202 -5.80 -19.03 -19.68
CA GLY A 202 -5.45 -19.86 -20.85
C GLY A 202 -5.37 -19.11 -22.18
N LYS A 203 -5.62 -17.79 -22.22
CA LYS A 203 -5.62 -16.97 -23.44
C LYS A 203 -4.35 -16.13 -23.64
N SER A 204 -3.43 -16.19 -22.69
CA SER A 204 -2.21 -15.37 -22.68
C SER A 204 -1.11 -16.05 -21.89
N LYS A 205 0.12 -15.92 -22.35
CA LYS A 205 1.33 -16.36 -21.65
C LYS A 205 1.60 -15.47 -20.45
N SER A 206 2.43 -15.95 -19.51
CA SER A 206 2.90 -15.12 -18.41
C SER A 206 3.74 -13.94 -18.90
N THR A 207 3.70 -12.83 -18.19
CA THR A 207 4.61 -11.68 -18.41
C THR A 207 6.08 -12.10 -18.31
N GLU A 208 6.38 -13.10 -17.49
CA GLU A 208 7.75 -13.59 -17.27
C GLU A 208 8.30 -14.41 -18.46
N GLU A 209 7.42 -14.81 -19.39
CA GLU A 209 7.82 -15.44 -20.66
C GLU A 209 8.19 -14.42 -21.74
N ILE A 210 8.04 -13.12 -21.50
CA ILE A 210 8.45 -12.09 -22.45
C ILE A 210 9.96 -12.18 -22.60
N LYS A 211 10.38 -12.53 -23.83
CA LYS A 211 11.80 -12.59 -24.21
C LYS A 211 12.20 -11.25 -24.79
N PHE A 212 13.04 -10.53 -24.06
CA PHE A 212 13.67 -9.35 -24.62
C PHE A 212 14.78 -9.75 -25.61
N PRO A 213 15.01 -8.96 -26.68
CA PRO A 213 16.17 -9.13 -27.55
C PRO A 213 17.47 -9.17 -26.72
N LYS A 214 18.47 -9.96 -27.16
CA LYS A 214 19.73 -10.11 -26.41
C LYS A 214 20.39 -8.77 -26.09
N GLY A 215 20.36 -7.81 -27.01
CA GLY A 215 20.87 -6.45 -26.82
C GLY A 215 20.10 -5.62 -25.80
N LEU A 216 18.90 -6.03 -25.38
CA LEU A 216 18.08 -5.38 -24.38
C LEU A 216 17.99 -6.21 -23.08
N SER A 217 18.87 -7.21 -22.94
CA SER A 217 18.84 -8.09 -21.75
C SER A 217 19.02 -7.35 -20.43
N PHE A 218 19.69 -6.21 -20.43
CA PHE A 218 19.82 -5.34 -19.27
C PHE A 218 18.47 -4.78 -18.77
N LEU A 219 17.46 -4.68 -19.63
CA LEU A 219 16.10 -4.29 -19.24
C LEU A 219 15.37 -5.34 -18.39
N ARG A 220 15.90 -6.56 -18.28
CA ARG A 220 15.37 -7.59 -17.38
C ARG A 220 15.71 -7.30 -15.91
N GLU A 221 16.75 -6.50 -15.70
CA GLU A 221 17.05 -6.02 -14.37
C GLU A 221 16.11 -4.87 -14.03
N SER A 222 15.24 -5.08 -13.03
CA SER A 222 14.17 -4.14 -12.66
C SER A 222 14.72 -2.74 -12.35
N THR A 223 15.84 -2.64 -11.65
CA THR A 223 16.45 -1.35 -11.29
C THR A 223 16.87 -0.54 -12.51
N ILE A 224 17.47 -1.20 -13.51
CA ILE A 224 17.90 -0.55 -14.76
C ILE A 224 16.68 -0.11 -15.58
N SER A 225 15.69 -1.00 -15.73
CA SER A 225 14.46 -0.69 -16.46
C SER A 225 13.71 0.49 -15.84
N ILE A 226 13.56 0.49 -14.51
CA ILE A 226 12.92 1.59 -13.77
C ILE A 226 13.71 2.89 -14.01
N SER A 227 15.06 2.86 -13.91
CA SER A 227 15.90 4.03 -14.12
C SER A 227 15.69 4.67 -15.51
N ILE A 228 15.81 3.86 -16.56
CA ILE A 228 15.68 4.34 -17.94
C ILE A 228 14.29 4.89 -18.19
N THR A 229 13.27 4.20 -17.73
CA THR A 229 11.91 4.59 -18.01
C THR A 229 11.50 5.84 -17.26
N MET A 230 11.90 5.98 -16.00
CA MET A 230 11.67 7.21 -15.24
C MET A 230 12.46 8.37 -15.82
N ALA A 231 13.72 8.18 -16.25
CA ALA A 231 14.49 9.20 -16.93
C ALA A 231 13.81 9.67 -18.22
N LEU A 232 13.24 8.74 -19.02
CA LEU A 232 12.49 9.07 -20.22
C LEU A 232 11.18 9.85 -19.91
N LEU A 233 10.46 9.45 -18.87
CA LEU A 233 9.25 10.16 -18.44
C LEU A 233 9.57 11.59 -17.99
N TYR A 234 10.63 11.77 -17.20
CA TYR A 234 11.13 13.09 -16.83
C TYR A 234 11.51 13.92 -18.04
N PHE A 235 12.29 13.34 -18.95
CA PHE A 235 12.72 14.02 -20.18
C PHE A 235 11.54 14.53 -21.01
N ILE A 236 10.54 13.67 -21.22
CA ILE A 236 9.32 14.03 -21.96
C ILE A 236 8.56 15.15 -21.22
N ALA A 237 8.35 14.99 -19.91
CA ALA A 237 7.64 16.01 -19.10
C ALA A 237 8.37 17.37 -19.12
N CYS A 238 9.70 17.38 -19.03
CA CYS A 238 10.53 18.58 -19.14
C CYS A 238 10.37 19.30 -20.49
N LEU A 239 10.29 18.53 -21.59
CA LEU A 239 10.06 19.12 -22.92
C LEU A 239 8.69 19.83 -23.00
N PHE A 240 7.64 19.21 -22.43
CA PHE A 240 6.32 19.82 -22.42
C PHE A 240 6.21 21.02 -21.48
N ALA A 241 6.93 21.01 -20.36
CA ALA A 241 6.96 22.13 -19.41
C ALA A 241 7.77 23.33 -19.90
N GLY A 242 8.67 23.10 -20.87
CA GLY A 242 9.59 24.11 -21.37
C GLY A 242 10.92 24.13 -20.63
N VAL A 243 12.03 24.09 -21.40
CA VAL A 243 13.40 23.99 -20.89
C VAL A 243 13.79 25.16 -19.99
N SER A 244 13.33 26.38 -20.30
CA SER A 244 13.61 27.58 -19.47
C SER A 244 12.99 27.45 -18.09
N TYR A 245 11.72 27.02 -18.00
CA TYR A 245 11.06 26.79 -16.71
C TYR A 245 11.80 25.76 -15.86
N ILE A 246 12.21 24.65 -16.48
CA ILE A 246 12.98 23.61 -15.76
C ILE A 246 14.27 24.18 -15.19
N HIS A 247 15.03 24.94 -16.01
CA HIS A 247 16.30 25.52 -15.62
C HIS A 247 16.17 26.55 -14.48
N GLU A 248 15.13 27.39 -14.54
CA GLU A 248 14.96 28.52 -13.61
C GLU A 248 14.25 28.13 -12.30
N SER A 249 13.34 27.13 -12.35
CA SER A 249 12.40 26.89 -11.24
C SER A 249 12.47 25.51 -10.63
N ILE A 250 13.09 24.53 -11.30
CA ILE A 250 13.02 23.12 -10.88
C ILE A 250 14.40 22.50 -10.67
N SER A 251 15.34 22.72 -11.60
CA SER A 251 16.60 21.96 -11.66
C SER A 251 17.79 22.66 -11.05
N ASP A 252 17.59 23.78 -10.34
CA ASP A 252 18.68 24.63 -9.79
C ASP A 252 19.76 24.95 -10.85
N SER A 253 19.32 25.37 -12.04
CA SER A 253 20.17 25.67 -13.20
C SER A 253 20.86 24.46 -13.84
N GLN A 254 20.50 23.23 -13.44
CA GLN A 254 21.04 22.03 -14.07
C GLN A 254 20.42 21.83 -15.46
N ASN A 255 21.21 21.29 -16.40
CA ASN A 255 20.72 20.90 -17.71
C ASN A 255 19.57 19.87 -17.58
N PHE A 256 18.44 20.10 -18.25
CA PHE A 256 17.23 19.28 -18.11
C PHE A 256 17.43 17.81 -18.49
N ILE A 257 18.34 17.48 -19.40
CA ILE A 257 18.67 16.09 -19.78
C ILE A 257 19.37 15.39 -18.60
N VAL A 258 20.38 16.06 -18.01
CA VAL A 258 21.12 15.55 -16.85
C VAL A 258 20.16 15.43 -15.64
N PHE A 259 19.32 16.43 -15.42
CA PHE A 259 18.31 16.43 -14.37
C PHE A 259 17.36 15.23 -14.53
N SER A 260 16.82 15.02 -15.74
CA SER A 260 15.90 13.89 -16.02
C SER A 260 16.57 12.53 -15.78
N LEU A 261 17.83 12.38 -16.19
CA LEU A 261 18.59 11.17 -15.96
C LEU A 261 18.79 10.91 -14.46
N ILE A 262 19.25 11.93 -13.71
CA ILE A 262 19.54 11.81 -12.27
C ILE A 262 18.25 11.51 -11.49
N GLN A 263 17.13 12.18 -11.80
CA GLN A 263 15.87 11.91 -11.13
C GLN A 263 15.36 10.49 -11.41
N GLY A 264 15.47 10.00 -12.63
CA GLY A 264 15.10 8.63 -13.00
C GLY A 264 15.95 7.58 -12.26
N VAL A 265 17.27 7.78 -12.19
CA VAL A 265 18.17 6.88 -11.45
C VAL A 265 17.93 6.95 -9.94
N THR A 266 17.66 8.15 -9.40
CA THR A 266 17.36 8.35 -7.97
C THR A 266 16.06 7.62 -7.59
N PHE A 267 15.04 7.70 -8.43
CA PHE A 267 13.81 6.92 -8.21
C PHE A 267 14.09 5.41 -8.13
N ALA A 268 14.85 4.89 -9.09
CA ALA A 268 15.19 3.46 -9.12
C ALA A 268 16.05 3.04 -7.92
N ALA A 269 16.96 3.89 -7.47
CA ALA A 269 17.75 3.68 -6.26
C ALA A 269 16.84 3.59 -5.02
N GLY A 270 15.85 4.47 -4.90
CA GLY A 270 14.85 4.43 -3.84
C GLY A 270 14.08 3.10 -3.82
N VAL A 271 13.61 2.64 -4.98
CA VAL A 271 12.94 1.33 -5.11
C VAL A 271 13.87 0.17 -4.71
N PHE A 272 15.12 0.20 -5.12
CA PHE A 272 16.11 -0.82 -4.73
C PHE A 272 16.35 -0.84 -3.22
N ILE A 273 16.43 0.32 -2.57
CA ILE A 273 16.57 0.45 -1.12
C ILE A 273 15.34 -0.12 -0.42
N ILE A 274 14.12 0.18 -0.88
CA ILE A 274 12.87 -0.40 -0.35
C ILE A 274 12.94 -1.93 -0.39
N LEU A 275 13.25 -2.51 -1.54
CA LEU A 275 13.33 -3.96 -1.71
C LEU A 275 14.39 -4.60 -0.80
N THR A 276 15.49 -3.90 -0.55
CA THR A 276 16.55 -4.36 0.37
C THR A 276 16.04 -4.38 1.82
N GLY A 277 15.34 -3.31 2.25
CA GLY A 277 14.70 -3.25 3.57
C GLY A 277 13.69 -4.37 3.77
N VAL A 278 12.85 -4.62 2.77
CA VAL A 278 11.87 -5.72 2.77
C VAL A 278 12.56 -7.07 2.98
N ARG A 279 13.64 -7.35 2.24
CA ARG A 279 14.37 -8.62 2.37
C ARG A 279 14.96 -8.82 3.78
N LEU A 280 15.48 -7.75 4.39
CA LEU A 280 15.99 -7.80 5.77
C LEU A 280 14.88 -8.12 6.77
N ILE A 281 13.73 -7.47 6.65
CA ILE A 281 12.57 -7.71 7.51
C ILE A 281 12.11 -9.16 7.37
N LEU A 282 11.97 -9.65 6.13
CA LEU A 282 11.49 -11.00 5.86
C LEU A 282 12.42 -12.08 6.41
N ALA A 283 13.72 -11.86 6.32
CA ALA A 283 14.71 -12.81 6.82
C ALA A 283 14.57 -13.06 8.33
N GLU A 284 14.10 -12.08 9.10
CA GLU A 284 13.94 -12.18 10.55
C GLU A 284 12.47 -12.46 10.97
N ILE A 285 11.49 -11.83 10.29
CA ILE A 285 10.08 -11.97 10.67
C ILE A 285 9.53 -13.34 10.34
N VAL A 286 9.86 -13.92 9.19
CA VAL A 286 9.29 -15.23 8.80
C VAL A 286 9.65 -16.32 9.83
N PRO A 287 10.90 -16.46 10.29
CA PRO A 287 11.22 -17.40 11.36
C PRO A 287 10.62 -17.03 12.72
N ALA A 288 10.59 -15.71 13.05
CA ALA A 288 10.01 -15.25 14.32
C ALA A 288 8.50 -15.52 14.36
N PHE A 289 7.83 -15.21 13.26
CA PHE A 289 6.40 -15.43 13.11
C PHE A 289 6.02 -16.91 13.19
N LYS A 290 6.86 -17.80 12.65
CA LYS A 290 6.67 -19.23 12.77
C LYS A 290 6.59 -19.67 14.24
N GLY A 291 7.42 -19.10 15.10
CA GLY A 291 7.38 -19.38 16.55
C GLY A 291 6.12 -18.86 17.25
N ILE A 292 5.63 -17.67 16.86
CA ILE A 292 4.34 -17.13 17.35
C ILE A 292 3.19 -18.02 16.87
N SER A 293 3.21 -18.38 15.58
CA SER A 293 2.20 -19.21 14.93
C SER A 293 2.03 -20.56 15.61
N GLU A 294 3.12 -21.19 16.02
CA GLU A 294 3.08 -22.52 16.62
C GLU A 294 2.50 -22.54 18.04
N LYS A 295 2.60 -21.43 18.80
CA LYS A 295 2.21 -21.39 20.22
C LYS A 295 1.03 -20.47 20.53
N LEU A 296 1.03 -19.21 20.01
CA LEU A 296 0.01 -18.23 20.36
C LEU A 296 -1.17 -18.26 19.39
N VAL A 297 -0.89 -18.32 18.09
CA VAL A 297 -1.90 -18.35 17.04
C VAL A 297 -1.52 -19.44 16.03
N PRO A 298 -1.80 -20.70 16.32
CA PRO A 298 -1.43 -21.80 15.44
C PRO A 298 -1.91 -21.60 14.01
N ASN A 299 -1.07 -21.92 13.02
CA ASN A 299 -1.33 -21.79 11.59
C ASN A 299 -1.62 -20.36 11.11
N SER A 300 -1.21 -19.34 11.86
CA SER A 300 -1.32 -17.96 11.39
C SER A 300 -0.31 -17.66 10.29
N LYS A 301 -0.66 -16.68 9.44
CA LYS A 301 0.14 -16.24 8.29
C LYS A 301 0.49 -14.77 8.46
N PRO A 302 1.75 -14.39 8.27
CA PRO A 302 2.13 -12.99 8.21
C PRO A 302 1.56 -12.38 6.93
N ALA A 303 0.77 -11.32 7.09
CA ALA A 303 0.31 -10.51 5.99
C ALA A 303 1.26 -9.33 5.85
N LEU A 304 2.04 -9.34 4.77
CA LEU A 304 3.18 -8.46 4.50
C LEU A 304 2.86 -7.50 3.36
N ASP A 305 3.64 -6.44 3.25
CA ASP A 305 3.47 -5.38 2.27
C ASP A 305 3.59 -5.86 0.82
N CYS A 306 3.05 -5.07 -0.11
CA CYS A 306 2.94 -5.41 -1.53
C CYS A 306 4.27 -5.79 -2.22
N PRO A 307 5.46 -5.27 -1.87
CA PRO A 307 6.71 -5.71 -2.48
C PRO A 307 7.03 -7.20 -2.28
N ILE A 308 6.34 -7.89 -1.36
CA ILE A 308 6.51 -9.35 -1.15
C ILE A 308 6.24 -10.16 -2.42
N VAL A 309 5.37 -9.65 -3.31
CA VAL A 309 5.01 -10.37 -4.55
C VAL A 309 5.90 -9.98 -5.74
N PHE A 310 6.67 -8.90 -5.66
CA PHE A 310 7.46 -8.40 -6.78
C PHE A 310 8.54 -9.38 -7.30
N PRO A 311 9.27 -10.12 -6.45
CA PRO A 311 10.26 -11.08 -6.93
C PRO A 311 9.69 -12.22 -7.79
N TYR A 312 8.38 -12.49 -7.67
CA TYR A 312 7.72 -13.59 -8.37
C TYR A 312 7.29 -13.24 -9.79
N ALA A 313 7.19 -11.94 -10.14
CA ALA A 313 6.77 -11.51 -11.45
C ALA A 313 7.31 -10.10 -11.77
N GLN A 314 8.62 -10.00 -12.00
CA GLN A 314 9.32 -8.72 -12.20
C GLN A 314 8.88 -7.98 -13.48
N ASN A 315 8.58 -8.71 -14.55
CA ASN A 315 8.04 -8.11 -15.77
C ASN A 315 6.62 -7.56 -15.54
N ALA A 316 5.79 -8.29 -14.76
CA ALA A 316 4.46 -7.80 -14.39
C ALA A 316 4.55 -6.50 -13.57
N VAL A 317 5.53 -6.36 -12.68
CA VAL A 317 5.75 -5.13 -11.88
C VAL A 317 5.92 -3.93 -12.80
N LEU A 318 6.80 -4.03 -13.79
CA LEU A 318 7.05 -2.93 -14.74
C LEU A 318 5.81 -2.61 -15.59
N ILE A 319 5.22 -3.64 -16.20
CA ILE A 319 4.02 -3.49 -17.01
C ILE A 319 2.91 -2.84 -16.17
N GLY A 320 2.75 -3.30 -14.94
CA GLY A 320 1.74 -2.80 -14.02
C GLY A 320 1.88 -1.33 -13.69
N PHE A 321 3.10 -0.90 -13.37
CA PHE A 321 3.38 0.51 -13.14
C PHE A 321 2.99 1.36 -14.35
N PHE A 322 3.52 1.04 -15.55
CA PHE A 322 3.27 1.86 -16.72
C PHE A 322 1.81 1.88 -17.13
N VAL A 323 1.17 0.72 -17.18
CA VAL A 323 -0.24 0.64 -17.60
C VAL A 323 -1.12 1.38 -16.60
N SER A 324 -0.91 1.20 -15.30
CA SER A 324 -1.69 1.92 -14.28
C SER A 324 -1.46 3.43 -14.37
N PHE A 325 -0.21 3.87 -14.51
CA PHE A 325 0.14 5.29 -14.60
C PHE A 325 -0.45 5.94 -15.86
N ILE A 326 -0.29 5.32 -17.03
CA ILE A 326 -0.88 5.82 -18.29
C ILE A 326 -2.39 5.90 -18.18
N THR A 327 -3.03 4.90 -17.55
CA THR A 327 -4.48 4.93 -17.32
C THR A 327 -4.87 6.06 -16.38
N GLY A 328 -4.07 6.33 -15.34
CA GLY A 328 -4.25 7.48 -14.45
C GLY A 328 -4.13 8.81 -15.19
N VAL A 329 -3.14 8.95 -16.07
CA VAL A 329 -2.98 10.14 -16.93
C VAL A 329 -4.20 10.33 -17.84
N ILE A 330 -4.67 9.27 -18.50
CA ILE A 330 -5.89 9.31 -19.31
C ILE A 330 -7.10 9.72 -18.46
N GLY A 331 -7.25 9.11 -17.28
CA GLY A 331 -8.30 9.44 -16.33
C GLY A 331 -8.26 10.90 -15.88
N MET A 332 -7.07 11.43 -15.60
CA MET A 332 -6.85 12.84 -15.27
C MET A 332 -7.35 13.77 -16.40
N PHE A 333 -7.02 13.49 -17.66
CA PHE A 333 -7.52 14.28 -18.80
C PHE A 333 -9.03 14.17 -18.94
N ILE A 334 -9.62 13.00 -18.71
CA ILE A 334 -11.07 12.83 -18.67
C ILE A 334 -11.68 13.73 -17.61
N LEU A 335 -11.15 13.73 -16.37
CA LEU A 335 -11.63 14.58 -15.28
C LEU A 335 -11.52 16.08 -15.62
N PHE A 336 -10.41 16.46 -16.23
CA PHE A 336 -10.21 17.83 -16.69
C PHE A 336 -11.30 18.27 -17.68
N LEU A 337 -11.67 17.43 -18.64
CA LEU A 337 -12.72 17.73 -19.63
C LEU A 337 -14.11 17.89 -19.00
N PHE A 338 -14.38 17.22 -17.88
CA PHE A 338 -15.66 17.35 -17.17
C PHE A 338 -15.71 18.52 -16.18
N GLY A 339 -14.63 19.31 -16.02
CA GLY A 339 -14.62 20.54 -15.23
C GLY A 339 -14.75 20.33 -13.71
N GLY A 340 -14.43 19.15 -13.20
CA GLY A 340 -14.45 18.83 -11.77
C GLY A 340 -13.08 18.92 -11.09
N ALA A 341 -12.98 18.42 -9.86
CA ALA A 341 -11.71 18.24 -9.21
C ALA A 341 -10.85 17.24 -10.00
N VAL A 342 -9.61 17.61 -10.28
CA VAL A 342 -8.69 16.78 -11.07
C VAL A 342 -7.77 16.01 -10.14
N ILE A 343 -7.80 14.69 -10.24
CA ILE A 343 -6.90 13.81 -9.52
C ILE A 343 -5.63 13.63 -10.35
N LEU A 344 -4.52 14.12 -9.82
CA LEU A 344 -3.21 13.96 -10.45
C LEU A 344 -2.69 12.54 -10.23
N PRO A 345 -2.08 11.90 -11.24
CA PRO A 345 -1.58 10.54 -11.09
C PRO A 345 -0.38 10.52 -10.12
N GLY A 346 -0.63 10.10 -8.89
CA GLY A 346 0.41 9.90 -7.88
C GLY A 346 1.32 8.74 -8.27
N VAL A 347 2.57 9.01 -8.64
CA VAL A 347 3.50 7.98 -9.19
C VAL A 347 3.74 6.86 -8.19
N VAL A 348 3.85 7.17 -6.89
CA VAL A 348 4.05 6.18 -5.82
C VAL A 348 2.89 5.18 -5.79
N ALA A 349 1.65 5.69 -5.77
CA ALA A 349 0.47 4.85 -5.78
C ALA A 349 0.38 3.98 -7.04
N HIS A 350 0.58 4.58 -8.22
CA HIS A 350 0.58 3.82 -9.47
C HIS A 350 1.69 2.76 -9.53
N PHE A 351 2.86 3.04 -8.92
CA PHE A 351 3.94 2.06 -8.86
C PHE A 351 3.55 0.88 -7.95
N PHE A 352 3.27 1.13 -6.68
CA PHE A 352 3.03 0.03 -5.73
C PHE A 352 1.73 -0.72 -6.01
N LEU A 353 0.62 0.00 -6.22
CA LEU A 353 -0.67 -0.64 -6.46
C LEU A 353 -0.76 -1.21 -7.88
N GLY A 354 -0.33 -0.46 -8.89
CA GLY A 354 -0.36 -0.89 -10.29
C GLY A 354 0.50 -2.12 -10.54
N ALA A 355 1.73 -2.14 -9.98
CA ALA A 355 2.61 -3.29 -10.02
C ALA A 355 1.97 -4.53 -9.38
N THR A 356 1.44 -4.38 -8.15
CA THR A 356 0.82 -5.48 -7.42
C THR A 356 -0.44 -5.98 -8.14
N ALA A 357 -1.29 -5.08 -8.65
CA ALA A 357 -2.46 -5.44 -9.45
C ALA A 357 -2.08 -6.24 -10.70
N ALA A 358 -1.00 -5.84 -11.40
CA ALA A 358 -0.50 -6.58 -12.54
C ALA A 358 0.03 -7.97 -12.16
N VAL A 359 0.74 -8.12 -11.05
CA VAL A 359 1.19 -9.43 -10.55
C VAL A 359 -0.01 -10.34 -10.28
N PHE A 360 -1.07 -9.83 -9.64
CA PHE A 360 -2.31 -10.57 -9.39
C PHE A 360 -3.04 -10.93 -10.69
N GLY A 361 -3.11 -10.00 -11.64
CA GLY A 361 -3.68 -10.21 -12.97
C GLY A 361 -2.89 -11.25 -13.77
N ASN A 362 -1.55 -11.16 -13.75
CA ASN A 362 -0.65 -12.11 -14.43
C ASN A 362 -0.82 -13.55 -13.89
N ALA A 363 -0.91 -13.70 -12.57
CA ALA A 363 -1.09 -15.00 -11.92
C ALA A 363 -2.39 -15.71 -12.31
N ARG A 364 -3.36 -14.98 -12.85
CA ARG A 364 -4.67 -15.49 -13.25
C ARG A 364 -4.88 -15.52 -14.76
N GLY A 365 -4.29 -14.58 -15.53
CA GLY A 365 -4.59 -14.37 -16.93
C GLY A 365 -3.39 -14.02 -17.81
N GLY A 366 -2.16 -14.20 -17.34
CA GLY A 366 -0.94 -13.87 -18.08
C GLY A 366 -0.85 -12.39 -18.43
N ILE A 367 -0.17 -12.05 -19.53
CA ILE A 367 0.05 -10.67 -20.01
C ILE A 367 -1.25 -9.88 -20.09
N LYS A 368 -2.30 -10.46 -20.70
CA LYS A 368 -3.60 -9.78 -20.85
C LYS A 368 -4.23 -9.50 -19.49
N GLY A 369 -4.11 -10.44 -18.54
CA GLY A 369 -4.57 -10.26 -17.18
C GLY A 369 -3.79 -9.19 -16.41
N ALA A 370 -2.47 -9.13 -16.59
CA ALA A 370 -1.61 -8.10 -16.01
C ALA A 370 -2.01 -6.69 -16.48
N VAL A 371 -2.13 -6.53 -17.81
CA VAL A 371 -2.51 -5.24 -18.42
C VAL A 371 -3.90 -4.80 -17.98
N ALA A 372 -4.89 -5.69 -18.08
CA ALA A 372 -6.27 -5.36 -17.69
C ALA A 372 -6.40 -5.06 -16.18
N GLY A 373 -5.70 -5.82 -15.33
CA GLY A 373 -5.69 -5.60 -13.90
C GLY A 373 -5.04 -4.27 -13.50
N ALA A 374 -3.92 -3.93 -14.12
CA ALA A 374 -3.24 -2.66 -13.89
C ALA A 374 -4.05 -1.46 -14.41
N ALA A 375 -4.68 -1.58 -15.58
CA ALA A 375 -5.56 -0.54 -16.10
C ALA A 375 -6.77 -0.31 -15.18
N LEU A 376 -7.39 -1.39 -14.68
CA LEU A 376 -8.47 -1.27 -13.70
C LEU A 376 -8.00 -0.56 -12.42
N ASN A 377 -6.79 -0.90 -11.93
CA ASN A 377 -6.21 -0.18 -10.79
C ASN A 377 -6.07 1.31 -11.08
N GLY A 378 -5.52 1.68 -12.25
CA GLY A 378 -5.38 3.08 -12.65
C GLY A 378 -6.72 3.83 -12.66
N VAL A 379 -7.79 3.20 -13.16
CA VAL A 379 -9.15 3.75 -13.10
C VAL A 379 -9.59 3.94 -11.64
N LEU A 380 -9.46 2.92 -10.80
CA LEU A 380 -9.94 2.97 -9.42
C LEU A 380 -9.26 4.08 -8.61
N ILE A 381 -7.92 4.17 -8.66
CA ILE A 381 -7.18 5.18 -7.87
C ILE A 381 -7.26 6.59 -8.46
N THR A 382 -7.80 6.75 -9.67
CA THR A 382 -8.09 8.06 -10.25
C THR A 382 -9.51 8.55 -9.93
N PHE A 383 -10.51 7.68 -9.98
CA PHE A 383 -11.91 8.11 -9.85
C PHE A 383 -12.47 7.95 -8.43
N LEU A 384 -12.04 6.95 -7.65
CA LEU A 384 -12.52 6.77 -6.28
C LEU A 384 -12.18 7.96 -5.34
N PRO A 385 -11.02 8.63 -5.45
CA PRO A 385 -10.74 9.80 -4.61
C PRO A 385 -11.82 10.87 -4.69
N LEU A 386 -12.40 11.12 -5.87
CA LEU A 386 -13.48 12.10 -6.03
C LEU A 386 -14.71 11.79 -5.18
N LEU A 387 -15.07 10.50 -5.11
CA LEU A 387 -16.19 10.03 -4.30
C LEU A 387 -15.88 10.04 -2.80
N PHE A 388 -14.58 10.03 -2.48
CA PHE A 388 -14.11 9.99 -1.10
C PHE A 388 -13.89 11.39 -0.48
N LEU A 389 -13.53 12.41 -1.27
CA LEU A 389 -13.24 13.77 -0.79
C LEU A 389 -14.26 14.33 0.23
N PRO A 390 -15.59 14.11 0.06
CA PRO A 390 -16.58 14.63 1.02
C PRO A 390 -16.46 14.08 2.45
N PHE A 391 -15.67 13.01 2.67
CA PHE A 391 -15.47 12.39 3.97
C PHE A 391 -14.23 12.87 4.72
N LEU A 392 -13.41 13.72 4.08
CA LEU A 392 -12.20 14.29 4.69
C LEU A 392 -12.48 15.51 5.59
N GLY A 393 -13.71 16.08 5.55
CA GLY A 393 -14.02 17.30 6.29
C GLY A 393 -13.11 18.45 5.86
N GLU A 394 -12.55 19.18 6.83
CA GLU A 394 -11.64 20.31 6.57
C GLU A 394 -10.35 19.89 5.83
N LEU A 395 -9.89 18.65 6.01
CA LEU A 395 -8.73 18.12 5.30
C LEU A 395 -8.97 17.98 3.79
N GLY A 396 -10.22 17.97 3.31
CA GLY A 396 -10.54 17.94 1.89
C GLY A 396 -10.04 19.15 1.11
N GLY A 397 -9.75 20.28 1.81
CA GLY A 397 -9.14 21.49 1.23
C GLY A 397 -7.62 21.45 1.07
N ALA A 398 -6.95 20.39 1.52
CA ALA A 398 -5.48 20.32 1.58
C ALA A 398 -4.79 19.98 0.25
N ALA A 399 -5.52 19.95 -0.87
CA ALA A 399 -5.04 19.53 -2.20
C ALA A 399 -4.35 18.16 -2.22
N THR A 400 -4.61 17.33 -1.22
CA THR A 400 -4.12 15.94 -1.11
C THR A 400 -5.24 15.03 -0.59
N THR A 401 -5.11 13.72 -0.81
CA THR A 401 -6.06 12.71 -0.35
C THR A 401 -5.37 11.37 -0.20
N PHE A 402 -6.07 10.37 0.36
CA PHE A 402 -5.61 8.99 0.33
C PHE A 402 -5.55 8.46 -1.10
N SER A 403 -4.58 7.58 -1.36
CA SER A 403 -4.32 7.04 -2.69
C SER A 403 -4.80 5.60 -2.89
N ASP A 404 -4.80 4.78 -1.84
CA ASP A 404 -4.97 3.35 -1.99
C ASP A 404 -6.44 2.95 -1.93
N THR A 405 -6.81 1.97 -2.75
CA THR A 405 -8.21 1.61 -2.99
C THR A 405 -8.99 1.20 -1.75
N ASP A 406 -8.34 0.64 -0.73
CA ASP A 406 -9.06 0.20 0.47
C ASP A 406 -9.39 1.38 1.40
N PHE A 407 -8.53 2.40 1.48
CA PHE A 407 -8.89 3.66 2.15
C PHE A 407 -10.11 4.28 1.45
N LEU A 408 -10.07 4.35 0.13
CA LEU A 408 -11.12 4.97 -0.66
C LEU A 408 -12.44 4.20 -0.56
N THR A 409 -12.41 2.88 -0.76
CA THR A 409 -13.62 2.05 -0.74
C THR A 409 -14.21 1.89 0.66
N VAL A 410 -13.36 1.64 1.67
CA VAL A 410 -13.81 1.63 3.07
C VAL A 410 -14.37 2.99 3.44
N GLY A 411 -13.69 4.09 3.05
CA GLY A 411 -14.15 5.45 3.31
C GLY A 411 -15.49 5.78 2.67
N ILE A 412 -15.69 5.40 1.43
CA ILE A 412 -16.97 5.63 0.76
C ILE A 412 -18.08 4.79 1.42
N VAL A 413 -17.85 3.50 1.66
CA VAL A 413 -18.89 2.62 2.20
C VAL A 413 -19.13 2.88 3.68
N PHE A 414 -18.08 2.85 4.49
CA PHE A 414 -18.16 3.08 5.93
C PHE A 414 -18.52 4.53 6.25
N GLY A 415 -17.92 5.49 5.54
CA GLY A 415 -18.21 6.92 5.71
C GLY A 415 -19.68 7.24 5.43
N ASN A 416 -20.27 6.72 4.36
CA ASN A 416 -21.70 6.89 4.11
C ASN A 416 -22.55 6.19 5.19
N ALA A 417 -22.21 4.97 5.58
CA ALA A 417 -22.94 4.26 6.62
C ALA A 417 -22.96 5.07 7.93
N VAL A 418 -21.81 5.61 8.35
CA VAL A 418 -21.73 6.40 9.58
C VAL A 418 -22.37 7.78 9.42
N LYS A 419 -22.17 8.45 8.28
CA LYS A 419 -22.73 9.77 8.00
C LYS A 419 -24.27 9.80 8.05
N TYR A 420 -24.91 8.79 7.46
CA TYR A 420 -26.38 8.75 7.37
C TYR A 420 -27.05 7.97 8.48
N MET A 421 -26.37 7.01 9.10
CA MET A 421 -26.96 6.10 10.09
C MET A 421 -26.27 6.17 11.46
N GLY A 422 -25.25 7.00 11.63
CA GLY A 422 -24.52 7.16 12.89
C GLY A 422 -23.94 5.86 13.41
N LEU A 423 -24.10 5.61 14.70
CA LEU A 423 -23.61 4.41 15.37
C LEU A 423 -24.22 3.11 14.79
N PHE A 424 -25.49 3.14 14.38
CA PHE A 424 -26.12 1.99 13.75
C PHE A 424 -25.43 1.61 12.44
N GLY A 425 -25.05 2.60 11.62
CA GLY A 425 -24.28 2.37 10.38
C GLY A 425 -22.90 1.75 10.65
N ALA A 426 -22.23 2.19 11.70
CA ALA A 426 -20.96 1.60 12.11
C ALA A 426 -21.11 0.13 12.52
N ILE A 427 -22.12 -0.19 13.33
CA ILE A 427 -22.44 -1.56 13.76
C ILE A 427 -22.82 -2.44 12.56
N LEU A 428 -23.64 -1.92 11.65
CA LEU A 428 -24.05 -2.64 10.44
C LEU A 428 -22.84 -2.97 9.56
N PHE A 429 -21.91 -2.03 9.37
CA PHE A 429 -20.66 -2.26 8.63
C PHE A 429 -19.82 -3.37 9.27
N ILE A 430 -19.63 -3.33 10.61
CA ILE A 430 -18.90 -4.36 11.35
C ILE A 430 -19.55 -5.74 11.15
N ILE A 431 -20.90 -5.82 11.22
CA ILE A 431 -21.64 -7.07 11.00
C ILE A 431 -21.44 -7.60 9.58
N ILE A 432 -21.52 -6.73 8.56
CA ILE A 432 -21.36 -7.12 7.15
C ILE A 432 -19.93 -7.63 6.90
N VAL A 433 -18.91 -6.90 7.38
CA VAL A 433 -17.50 -7.33 7.23
C VAL A 433 -17.26 -8.62 8.01
N GLY A 434 -17.83 -8.75 9.22
CA GLY A 434 -17.77 -9.99 10.00
C GLY A 434 -18.46 -11.17 9.31
N ALA A 435 -19.62 -10.96 8.70
CA ALA A 435 -20.32 -11.99 7.90
C ALA A 435 -19.48 -12.40 6.67
N THR A 436 -18.85 -11.45 5.98
CA THR A 436 -17.92 -11.72 4.88
C THR A 436 -16.77 -12.61 5.35
N ALA A 437 -16.25 -12.34 6.56
CA ALA A 437 -15.22 -13.16 7.19
C ALA A 437 -15.65 -14.64 7.33
N ILE A 438 -16.89 -14.88 7.71
CA ILE A 438 -17.45 -16.23 7.84
C ILE A 438 -17.57 -16.91 6.47
N LEU A 439 -18.02 -16.19 5.44
CA LEU A 439 -18.16 -16.72 4.07
C LEU A 439 -16.83 -17.08 3.44
N LEU A 440 -15.76 -16.35 3.76
CA LEU A 440 -14.40 -16.64 3.28
C LEU A 440 -13.81 -17.92 3.90
N LYS A 441 -14.38 -18.44 4.99
CA LYS A 441 -13.94 -19.66 5.67
C LYS A 441 -13.83 -20.87 4.74
N GLY A 442 -14.76 -21.04 3.81
CA GLY A 442 -14.80 -22.17 2.87
C GLY A 442 -13.70 -22.12 1.78
N ARG A 443 -13.16 -20.95 1.47
CA ARG A 443 -12.14 -20.75 0.41
C ARG A 443 -10.70 -20.93 0.89
N GLN A 444 -10.51 -21.19 2.18
CA GLN A 444 -9.18 -21.26 2.80
C GLN A 444 -8.62 -22.67 2.92
N LYS A 445 -9.37 -23.71 2.55
CA LYS A 445 -8.81 -25.06 2.50
C LYS A 445 -7.71 -25.13 1.44
N PRO A 446 -6.53 -25.70 1.73
CA PRO A 446 -5.55 -26.03 0.71
C PRO A 446 -6.25 -26.90 -0.34
N GLN A 447 -6.14 -26.55 -1.62
CA GLN A 447 -6.41 -27.54 -2.67
C GLN A 447 -5.32 -28.61 -2.50
N GLN A 448 -5.74 -29.80 -2.10
CA GLN A 448 -4.91 -31.00 -2.03
C GLN A 448 -4.34 -31.33 -3.39
#